data_67a469713b255d5e110b9ebefacf6481
#
_entry.id   67a469713b255d5e110b9ebefacf6481
#
_cell.length_a   1.000
_cell.length_b   1.000
_cell.length_c   1.000
_cell.angle_alpha   90.00
_cell.angle_beta   90.00
_cell.angle_gamma   90.00
#
_symmetry.space_group_name_H-M   'P 1'
#
loop_
_entity.id
_entity.type
_entity.pdbx_description
1 polymer ?
#
loop_
_entity_poly.entity_id
_entity_poly.type
_entity_poly.pdbx_seq_one_letter_code
_entity_poly.pdbx_strand_id
1 'polypeptide(L)'
;MDKCYVILESLYTKPWFIFGEDYKLTQLDNDRLLGIVAYATEEAAIEMVESLQKSAKEVTDENILHKLPNVDELAGRLRYYKVFEMENVITTYKVMAIDILKTTPFGK
;
A
#
# COMPACT_ATOMS: atom_id res chain seq x y z
N MET A 1 -6.79 22.32 9.49
CA MET A 1 -6.91 21.77 8.14
C MET A 1 -7.32 20.32 8.20
N ASP A 2 -8.29 19.97 7.40
CA ASP A 2 -8.80 18.61 7.41
C ASP A 2 -8.01 17.72 6.48
N LYS A 3 -7.93 16.46 6.88
CA LYS A 3 -7.25 15.45 6.09
C LYS A 3 -8.19 14.30 5.84
N CYS A 4 -7.97 13.62 4.74
CA CYS A 4 -8.58 12.32 4.51
C CYS A 4 -7.48 11.31 4.24
N TYR A 5 -7.84 10.04 4.24
CA TYR A 5 -6.86 8.97 4.11
C TYR A 5 -7.30 8.03 3.01
N VAL A 6 -6.36 7.70 2.15
CA VAL A 6 -6.63 6.79 1.03
C VAL A 6 -5.71 5.59 1.15
N ILE A 7 -6.17 4.49 0.58
CA ILE A 7 -5.40 3.25 0.57
C ILE A 7 -4.90 3.03 -0.86
N LEU A 8 -3.60 2.87 -1.01
CA LEU A 8 -2.99 2.54 -2.29
C LEU A 8 -2.53 1.09 -2.25
N GLU A 9 -2.92 0.34 -3.25
CA GLU A 9 -2.59 -1.07 -3.36
C GLU A 9 -1.71 -1.32 -4.56
N SER A 10 -0.65 -2.11 -4.38
CA SER A 10 0.21 -2.56 -5.47
C SER A 10 0.37 -4.07 -5.39
N LEU A 11 0.43 -4.72 -6.53
CA LEU A 11 0.56 -6.17 -6.62
C LEU A 11 1.84 -6.55 -7.33
N TYR A 12 2.49 -7.58 -6.80
CA TYR A 12 3.72 -8.13 -7.37
C TYR A 12 3.63 -9.65 -7.35
N THR A 13 4.34 -10.30 -8.27
CA THR A 13 4.45 -11.77 -8.24
C THR A 13 5.89 -12.18 -8.13
N LYS A 14 6.12 -13.32 -7.48
CA LYS A 14 7.40 -13.99 -7.47
C LYS A 14 7.59 -14.72 -8.79
N PRO A 15 8.84 -14.93 -9.23
CA PRO A 15 9.07 -15.71 -10.42
C PRO A 15 8.63 -17.17 -10.21
N TRP A 16 8.34 -17.85 -11.30
CA TRP A 16 7.88 -19.23 -11.24
C TRP A 16 8.92 -20.15 -10.61
N PHE A 17 10.19 -19.96 -10.97
CA PHE A 17 11.30 -20.71 -10.37
C PHE A 17 12.12 -19.77 -9.51
N ILE A 18 12.38 -20.19 -8.27
CA ILE A 18 13.21 -19.42 -7.35
C ILE A 18 14.38 -20.30 -6.95
N PHE A 19 15.57 -19.82 -7.27
CA PHE A 19 16.82 -20.44 -6.86
C PHE A 19 17.52 -19.48 -5.90
N GLY A 20 17.43 -19.80 -4.59
CA GLY A 20 18.00 -18.92 -3.59
C GLY A 20 17.17 -17.65 -3.41
N GLU A 21 17.83 -16.58 -3.00
CA GLU A 21 17.14 -15.34 -2.61
C GLU A 21 17.33 -14.21 -3.62
N ASP A 22 18.05 -14.47 -4.69
CA ASP A 22 18.42 -13.45 -5.67
C ASP A 22 17.47 -13.46 -6.86
N TYR A 23 16.21 -13.15 -6.61
CA TYR A 23 15.19 -13.05 -7.63
C TYR A 23 14.56 -11.67 -7.61
N LYS A 24 13.87 -11.32 -8.70
CA LYS A 24 13.16 -10.04 -8.80
C LYS A 24 11.67 -10.27 -8.81
N LEU A 25 10.94 -9.33 -8.24
CA LEU A 25 9.48 -9.35 -8.27
C LEU A 25 8.99 -8.68 -9.54
N THR A 26 7.92 -9.20 -10.11
CA THR A 26 7.26 -8.59 -11.27
C THR A 26 6.07 -7.82 -10.80
N GLN A 27 6.02 -6.53 -11.13
CA GLN A 27 4.90 -5.69 -10.74
C GLN A 27 3.72 -5.95 -11.68
N LEU A 28 2.58 -6.32 -11.09
CA LEU A 28 1.35 -6.55 -11.84
C LEU A 28 0.49 -5.31 -11.88
N ASP A 29 0.42 -4.61 -10.77
CA ASP A 29 -0.40 -3.42 -10.62
C ASP A 29 0.37 -2.36 -9.85
N ASN A 30 0.26 -1.13 -10.32
CA ASN A 30 0.92 -0.01 -9.66
C ASN A 30 -0.05 0.71 -8.74
N ASP A 31 0.44 1.35 -7.72
CA ASP A 31 -0.26 2.13 -6.69
C ASP A 31 -1.66 2.60 -7.11
N ARG A 32 -2.63 1.72 -7.06
CA ARG A 32 -4.00 2.09 -7.40
C ARG A 32 -4.80 2.32 -6.13
N LEU A 33 -5.77 3.21 -6.21
CA LEU A 33 -6.66 3.45 -5.09
C LEU A 33 -7.50 2.21 -4.84
N LEU A 34 -7.55 1.78 -3.59
CA LEU A 34 -8.41 0.70 -3.20
C LEU A 34 -9.81 1.27 -2.97
N GLY A 35 -10.69 1.01 -3.92
CA GLY A 35 -12.01 1.61 -3.92
C GLY A 35 -11.95 3.07 -4.34
N ILE A 36 -13.07 3.73 -4.24
CA ILE A 36 -13.20 5.15 -4.62
C ILE A 36 -13.51 6.01 -3.40
N VAL A 37 -13.29 5.47 -2.21
CA VAL A 37 -13.67 6.13 -0.97
C VAL A 37 -12.43 6.55 -0.20
N ALA A 38 -12.45 7.77 0.30
CA ALA A 38 -11.45 8.24 1.24
C ALA A 38 -12.00 8.06 2.65
N TYR A 39 -11.11 7.82 3.58
CA TYR A 39 -11.49 7.59 4.98
C TYR A 39 -11.24 8.86 5.79
N ALA A 40 -12.13 9.13 6.73
CA ALA A 40 -12.03 10.33 7.56
C ALA A 40 -10.91 10.23 8.59
N THR A 41 -10.57 9.01 9.01
CA THR A 41 -9.55 8.80 10.02
C THR A 41 -8.52 7.78 9.54
N GLU A 42 -7.32 7.91 10.05
CA GLU A 42 -6.24 6.96 9.77
C GLU A 42 -6.63 5.55 10.24
N GLU A 43 -7.24 5.47 11.41
CA GLU A 43 -7.63 4.20 12.02
C GLU A 43 -8.62 3.44 11.15
N ALA A 44 -9.58 4.16 10.56
CA ALA A 44 -10.58 3.53 9.71
C ALA A 44 -9.95 2.92 8.46
N ALA A 45 -8.98 3.63 7.88
CA ALA A 45 -8.27 3.11 6.71
C ALA A 45 -7.44 1.88 7.06
N ILE A 46 -6.75 1.92 8.19
CA ILE A 46 -5.94 0.79 8.65
C ILE A 46 -6.81 -0.42 8.93
N GLU A 47 -7.94 -0.23 9.58
CA GLU A 47 -8.86 -1.33 9.87
C GLU A 47 -9.36 -1.98 8.58
N MET A 48 -9.60 -1.18 7.55
CA MET A 48 -10.03 -1.74 6.28
C MET A 48 -8.96 -2.63 5.68
N VAL A 49 -7.69 -2.18 5.69
CA VAL A 49 -6.59 -2.99 5.18
C VAL A 49 -6.50 -4.31 5.94
N GLU A 50 -6.57 -4.25 7.26
CA GLU A 50 -6.45 -5.44 8.08
C GLU A 50 -7.61 -6.41 7.85
N SER A 51 -8.81 -5.89 7.62
CA SER A 51 -9.97 -6.73 7.37
C SER A 51 -9.86 -7.46 6.03
N LEU A 52 -9.21 -6.85 5.04
CA LEU A 52 -9.07 -7.46 3.73
C LEU A 52 -8.06 -8.59 3.72
N GLN A 53 -7.08 -8.56 4.63
CA GLN A 53 -5.95 -9.48 4.57
C GLN A 53 -5.94 -10.52 5.68
N LYS A 54 -7.12 -10.90 6.14
CA LYS A 54 -7.22 -11.87 7.23
C LYS A 54 -6.60 -13.23 6.93
N SER A 55 -6.64 -13.64 5.66
CA SER A 55 -6.11 -14.93 5.25
C SER A 55 -4.69 -14.87 4.73
N ALA A 56 -4.14 -13.68 4.58
CA ALA A 56 -2.80 -13.51 4.04
C ALA A 56 -1.80 -13.41 5.19
N LYS A 57 -0.57 -13.77 4.87
CA LYS A 57 0.52 -13.70 5.84
C LYS A 57 1.24 -12.37 5.70
N GLU A 58 1.45 -11.67 6.80
CA GLU A 58 2.23 -10.44 6.77
C GLU A 58 3.69 -10.78 6.48
N VAL A 59 4.30 -10.04 5.56
CA VAL A 59 5.69 -10.25 5.18
C VAL A 59 6.57 -9.37 6.06
N THR A 60 7.47 -10.01 6.80
CA THR A 60 8.49 -9.32 7.60
C THR A 60 9.89 -9.70 7.16
N ASP A 61 10.02 -10.58 6.16
CA ASP A 61 11.30 -11.03 5.65
C ASP A 61 11.99 -9.90 4.90
N GLU A 62 13.13 -9.47 5.42
CA GLU A 62 13.91 -8.38 4.83
C GLU A 62 14.29 -8.66 3.39
N ASN A 63 14.52 -9.93 3.04
CA ASN A 63 14.90 -10.28 1.70
C ASN A 63 13.79 -9.96 0.69
N ILE A 64 12.55 -10.14 1.09
CA ILE A 64 11.41 -9.77 0.24
C ILE A 64 11.20 -8.27 0.25
N LEU A 65 11.26 -7.66 1.42
CA LEU A 65 11.02 -6.23 1.56
C LEU A 65 12.01 -5.38 0.76
N HIS A 66 13.26 -5.83 0.67
CA HIS A 66 14.27 -5.13 -0.10
C HIS A 66 14.02 -5.14 -1.60
N LYS A 67 13.18 -6.06 -2.08
CA LYS A 67 12.88 -6.17 -3.50
C LYS A 67 11.74 -5.26 -3.92
N LEU A 68 11.07 -4.64 -2.95
CA LEU A 68 9.97 -3.73 -3.21
C LEU A 68 10.48 -2.30 -3.37
N PRO A 69 9.73 -1.44 -4.08
CA PRO A 69 10.14 -0.04 -4.23
C PRO A 69 10.28 0.66 -2.89
N ASN A 70 11.19 1.60 -2.84
CA ASN A 70 11.43 2.40 -1.65
C ASN A 70 10.27 3.35 -1.42
N VAL A 71 9.78 3.41 -0.18
CA VAL A 71 8.66 4.27 0.18
C VAL A 71 9.09 5.55 0.89
N ASP A 72 10.40 5.78 1.02
CA ASP A 72 10.91 6.96 1.73
C ASP A 72 10.46 8.28 1.11
N GLU A 73 10.24 8.30 -0.20
CA GLU A 73 9.76 9.48 -0.88
C GLU A 73 8.38 9.93 -0.41
N LEU A 74 7.64 9.02 0.20
CA LEU A 74 6.29 9.28 0.68
C LEU A 74 6.25 9.60 2.16
N ALA A 75 7.42 9.75 2.80
CA ALA A 75 7.53 9.83 4.26
C ALA A 75 6.61 10.86 4.89
N GLY A 76 6.45 12.01 4.28
CA GLY A 76 5.62 13.06 4.83
C GLY A 76 4.14 12.77 4.82
N ARG A 77 3.68 11.83 3.99
CA ARG A 77 2.26 11.52 3.83
C ARG A 77 1.91 10.09 4.18
N LEU A 78 2.91 9.21 4.21
CA LEU A 78 2.70 7.80 4.50
C LEU A 78 2.39 7.61 5.97
N ARG A 79 1.26 6.98 6.28
CA ARG A 79 0.84 6.72 7.65
C ARG A 79 0.90 5.27 8.04
N TYR A 80 0.89 4.39 7.05
CA TYR A 80 0.85 2.96 7.31
C TYR A 80 1.33 2.24 6.06
N TYR A 81 2.15 1.22 6.25
CA TYR A 81 2.66 0.43 5.14
C TYR A 81 2.77 -1.01 5.60
N LYS A 82 2.09 -1.89 4.91
CA LYS A 82 2.15 -3.32 5.19
C LYS A 82 2.27 -4.10 3.91
N VAL A 83 2.94 -5.22 3.99
CA VAL A 83 3.14 -6.14 2.88
C VAL A 83 2.57 -7.48 3.29
N PHE A 84 1.79 -8.07 2.40
CA PHE A 84 1.18 -9.36 2.65
C PHE A 84 1.51 -10.31 1.52
N GLU A 85 1.55 -11.59 1.84
CA GLU A 85 1.84 -12.63 0.87
C GLU A 85 0.75 -13.68 0.92
N MET A 86 0.23 -14.03 -0.25
CA MET A 86 -0.66 -15.16 -0.40
C MET A 86 -0.23 -15.90 -1.66
N GLU A 87 0.19 -17.14 -1.48
CA GLU A 87 0.75 -17.95 -2.57
C GLU A 87 1.91 -17.22 -3.22
N ASN A 88 1.81 -16.90 -4.51
CA ASN A 88 2.88 -16.25 -5.26
C ASN A 88 2.72 -14.74 -5.37
N VAL A 89 1.68 -14.20 -4.76
CA VAL A 89 1.36 -12.77 -4.90
C VAL A 89 1.76 -12.02 -3.66
N ILE A 90 2.49 -10.93 -3.88
CA ILE A 90 2.87 -9.99 -2.82
C ILE A 90 1.99 -8.76 -3.02
N THR A 91 1.28 -8.37 -1.99
CA THR A 91 0.40 -7.19 -2.03
C THR A 91 0.91 -6.17 -1.04
N THR A 92 1.09 -4.92 -1.49
CA THR A 92 1.46 -3.83 -0.59
C THR A 92 0.29 -2.90 -0.40
N TYR A 93 0.11 -2.42 0.82
CA TYR A 93 -0.89 -1.42 1.15
C TYR A 93 -0.24 -0.23 1.81
N LYS A 94 -0.54 0.95 1.29
CA LYS A 94 -0.08 2.22 1.87
C LYS A 94 -1.30 3.04 2.23
N VAL A 95 -1.34 3.53 3.47
CA VAL A 95 -2.35 4.51 3.86
C VAL A 95 -1.70 5.87 3.80
N MET A 96 -2.25 6.74 2.96
CA MET A 96 -1.69 8.06 2.70
C MET A 96 -2.61 9.14 3.23
N ALA A 97 -2.03 10.13 3.90
CA ALA A 97 -2.76 11.30 4.34
C ALA A 97 -2.81 12.32 3.21
N ILE A 98 -3.99 12.80 2.90
CA ILE A 98 -4.21 13.78 1.84
C ILE A 98 -4.93 14.98 2.41
N ASP A 99 -4.43 16.17 2.10
CA ASP A 99 -5.07 17.41 2.54
C ASP A 99 -6.33 17.67 1.72
N ILE A 100 -7.40 18.03 2.40
CA ILE A 100 -8.64 18.38 1.73
C ILE A 100 -8.62 19.86 1.43
N LEU A 101 -8.74 20.19 0.13
CA LEU A 101 -8.82 21.58 -0.28
C LEU A 101 -10.22 22.12 0.01
N LYS A 102 -10.27 23.25 0.71
CA LYS A 102 -11.53 23.87 1.06
C LYS A 102 -11.95 24.99 0.12
N THR A 103 -11.05 25.43 -0.74
CA THR A 103 -11.39 26.44 -1.71
C THR A 103 -12.13 25.82 -2.87
N THR A 104 -13.11 26.54 -3.40
CA THR A 104 -13.81 26.06 -4.58
C THR A 104 -12.90 26.16 -5.80
N PRO A 105 -13.18 25.34 -6.83
CA PRO A 105 -12.39 25.41 -8.05
C PRO A 105 -12.44 26.75 -8.75
N PHE A 106 -13.37 27.59 -8.42
CA PHE A 106 -13.52 28.89 -9.08
C PHE A 106 -12.96 30.02 -8.23
N GLY A 107 -12.20 29.73 -7.20
CA GLY A 107 -11.51 30.74 -6.42
C GLY A 107 -12.41 31.56 -5.52
N LYS A 108 -13.54 31.06 -5.21
CA LYS A 108 -14.48 31.78 -4.36
C LYS A 108 -14.23 31.56 -2.90
#